data_69346a75d08e2adfc91fc71cafd68242
#
_entry.id   69346a75d08e2adfc91fc71cafd68242
#
_cell.length_a   1.000
_cell.length_b   1.000
_cell.length_c   1.000
_cell.angle_alpha   90.00
_cell.angle_beta   90.00
_cell.angle_gamma   90.00
#
_symmetry.space_group_name_H-M   'P 1'
#
loop_
_entity.id
_entity.type
_entity.pdbx_description
1 polymer ?
#
loop_
_entity_poly.entity_id
_entity_poly.type
_entity_poly.pdbx_seq_one_letter_code
_entity_poly.pdbx_strand_id
1 'polypeptide(L)'
;MIGPAELVARRTGPGSSLADQADAVAQACFAMADRFAQGGTLFAFGSGASATDAQHVAVEFVHPVIVGKRALPALSLATDVATVTGLARMAGYDEVFAHQLATLGRPRDIALGMSSDTRDPAVLRGLEVARERGLLTVALTGGAADGPIATSAAVDHRLHVPSDDPLVVKEVHVTAYHVLWELVHVFFEQPGVLAGHGEACGSDACITCSDQAVEVVVVELLGDALARVDTGAGIEEVSVALVDVAVGGRVLVHAGEAIAVVR
;
A
#
# COMPACT_ATOMS: atom_id res chain seq x y z
N MET A 1 -6.57 -9.50 39.69
CA MET A 1 -7.23 -9.81 38.38
C MET A 1 -7.23 -8.52 37.58
N ILE A 2 -6.63 -8.51 36.41
CA ILE A 2 -6.55 -7.33 35.54
C ILE A 2 -7.95 -7.03 34.98
N GLY A 3 -8.42 -5.80 35.11
CA GLY A 3 -9.72 -5.39 34.60
C GLY A 3 -9.70 -4.95 33.12
N PRO A 4 -10.87 -4.90 32.43
CA PRO A 4 -10.93 -4.48 31.01
C PRO A 4 -10.32 -3.11 30.77
N ALA A 5 -10.55 -2.14 31.65
CA ALA A 5 -10.01 -0.79 31.53
C ALA A 5 -8.46 -0.78 31.56
N GLU A 6 -7.85 -1.61 32.39
CA GLU A 6 -6.39 -1.75 32.47
C GLU A 6 -5.82 -2.42 31.22
N LEU A 7 -6.53 -3.42 30.66
CA LEU A 7 -6.16 -4.04 29.39
C LEU A 7 -6.19 -3.04 28.22
N VAL A 8 -7.19 -2.16 28.18
CA VAL A 8 -7.26 -1.09 27.16
C VAL A 8 -6.13 -0.07 27.38
N ALA A 9 -5.90 0.36 28.63
CA ALA A 9 -4.89 1.37 28.95
C ALA A 9 -3.47 0.97 28.54
N ARG A 10 -3.12 -0.33 28.55
CA ARG A 10 -1.82 -0.84 28.08
C ARG A 10 -1.50 -0.51 26.61
N ARG A 11 -2.50 -0.23 25.82
CA ARG A 11 -2.40 0.06 24.37
C ARG A 11 -2.11 1.52 24.07
N THR A 12 -2.43 2.40 25.01
CA THR A 12 -2.36 3.86 24.80
C THR A 12 -0.93 4.34 24.53
N GLY A 13 0.00 3.98 25.37
CA GLY A 13 1.42 4.36 25.20
C GLY A 13 2.03 3.85 23.91
N PRO A 14 2.02 2.51 23.67
CA PRO A 14 2.52 1.95 22.42
C PRO A 14 1.83 2.49 21.15
N GLY A 15 0.51 2.71 21.19
CA GLY A 15 -0.22 3.31 20.08
C GLY A 15 0.22 4.76 19.80
N SER A 16 0.41 5.55 20.86
CA SER A 16 0.87 6.94 20.73
C SER A 16 2.31 7.06 20.22
N SER A 17 3.15 6.03 20.40
CA SER A 17 4.55 6.04 19.93
C SER A 17 4.70 6.14 18.42
N LEU A 18 3.65 5.84 17.64
CA LEU A 18 3.65 6.09 16.19
C LEU A 18 3.70 7.57 15.86
N ALA A 19 3.05 8.42 16.66
CA ALA A 19 3.11 9.87 16.48
C ALA A 19 4.53 10.42 16.72
N ASP A 20 5.28 9.84 17.67
CA ASP A 20 6.67 10.21 17.92
C ASP A 20 7.61 9.80 16.76
N GLN A 21 7.16 8.89 15.89
CA GLN A 21 7.87 8.41 14.70
C GLN A 21 7.33 9.03 13.40
N ALA A 22 6.57 10.11 13.45
CA ALA A 22 5.89 10.70 12.29
C ALA A 22 6.83 10.97 11.10
N ASP A 23 8.04 11.46 11.35
CA ASP A 23 9.03 11.70 10.29
C ASP A 23 9.49 10.38 9.64
N ALA A 24 9.73 9.35 10.43
CA ALA A 24 10.13 8.03 9.92
C ALA A 24 8.99 7.39 9.10
N VAL A 25 7.75 7.53 9.56
CA VAL A 25 6.55 7.10 8.83
C VAL A 25 6.45 7.83 7.50
N ALA A 26 6.57 9.16 7.49
CA ALA A 26 6.48 9.97 6.27
C ALA A 26 7.58 9.60 5.26
N GLN A 27 8.82 9.40 5.71
CA GLN A 27 9.93 8.98 4.86
C GLN A 27 9.71 7.58 4.27
N ALA A 28 9.25 6.62 5.07
CA ALA A 28 8.91 5.28 4.60
C ALA A 28 7.79 5.33 3.55
N CYS A 29 6.73 6.09 3.80
CA CYS A 29 5.61 6.24 2.88
C CYS A 29 6.03 6.87 1.55
N PHE A 30 6.84 7.94 1.60
CA PHE A 30 7.36 8.57 0.38
C PHE A 30 8.21 7.60 -0.44
N ALA A 31 9.14 6.87 0.21
CA ALA A 31 9.98 5.89 -0.46
C ALA A 31 9.13 4.74 -1.06
N MET A 32 8.10 4.28 -0.37
CA MET A 32 7.17 3.26 -0.89
C MET A 32 6.37 3.80 -2.09
N ALA A 33 5.84 5.02 -2.00
CA ALA A 33 5.09 5.65 -3.08
C ALA A 33 5.96 5.83 -4.34
N ASP A 34 7.22 6.23 -4.16
CA ASP A 34 8.20 6.34 -5.24
C ASP A 34 8.44 5.00 -5.95
N ARG A 35 8.60 3.90 -5.18
CA ARG A 35 8.74 2.55 -5.76
C ARG A 35 7.49 2.09 -6.49
N PHE A 36 6.31 2.33 -5.94
CA PHE A 36 5.05 2.04 -6.63
C PHE A 36 4.90 2.88 -7.92
N ALA A 37 5.28 4.14 -7.92
CA ALA A 37 5.27 4.99 -9.12
C ALA A 37 6.19 4.45 -10.22
N GLN A 38 7.29 3.77 -9.85
CA GLN A 38 8.18 3.06 -10.77
C GLN A 38 7.65 1.69 -11.22
N GLY A 39 6.42 1.31 -10.84
CA GLY A 39 5.81 0.02 -11.13
C GLY A 39 6.34 -1.12 -10.24
N GLY A 40 6.81 -0.81 -9.04
CA GLY A 40 7.23 -1.79 -8.04
C GLY A 40 6.06 -2.53 -7.40
N THR A 41 6.34 -3.70 -6.84
CA THR A 41 5.40 -4.56 -6.11
C THR A 41 5.80 -4.59 -4.63
N LEU A 42 4.82 -4.55 -3.74
CA LEU A 42 5.01 -4.77 -2.31
C LEU A 42 5.00 -6.27 -1.99
N PHE A 43 6.08 -6.77 -1.40
CA PHE A 43 6.16 -8.09 -0.80
C PHE A 43 6.08 -7.96 0.71
N ALA A 44 4.95 -8.35 1.30
CA ALA A 44 4.73 -8.35 2.75
C ALA A 44 4.96 -9.74 3.33
N PHE A 45 5.67 -9.83 4.46
CA PHE A 45 5.96 -11.10 5.10
C PHE A 45 6.18 -10.96 6.61
N GLY A 46 5.96 -12.06 7.30
CA GLY A 46 6.15 -12.20 8.74
C GLY A 46 5.78 -13.60 9.20
N SER A 47 6.26 -14.00 10.36
CA SER A 47 6.04 -15.33 10.92
C SER A 47 4.85 -15.36 11.88
N GLY A 48 4.15 -16.49 11.99
CA GLY A 48 3.08 -16.71 12.95
C GLY A 48 1.94 -15.69 12.82
N ALA A 49 1.67 -14.92 13.88
CA ALA A 49 0.63 -13.91 13.89
C ALA A 49 0.88 -12.78 12.88
N SER A 50 2.15 -12.42 12.63
CA SER A 50 2.52 -11.42 11.63
C SER A 50 2.27 -11.88 10.18
N ALA A 51 2.15 -13.19 9.94
CA ALA A 51 1.73 -13.69 8.63
C ALA A 51 0.32 -13.25 8.25
N THR A 52 -0.60 -13.14 9.23
CA THR A 52 -1.95 -12.63 8.98
C THR A 52 -1.95 -11.13 8.69
N ASP A 53 -1.03 -10.38 9.29
CA ASP A 53 -0.86 -8.96 9.00
C ASP A 53 -0.28 -8.75 7.60
N ALA A 54 0.67 -9.59 7.18
CA ALA A 54 1.20 -9.58 5.81
C ALA A 54 0.11 -9.82 4.76
N GLN A 55 -0.84 -10.73 5.03
CA GLN A 55 -2.00 -10.95 4.15
C GLN A 55 -2.94 -9.74 4.15
N HIS A 56 -3.19 -9.14 5.32
CA HIS A 56 -4.04 -7.96 5.44
C HIS A 56 -3.44 -6.77 4.70
N VAL A 57 -2.17 -6.46 4.92
CA VAL A 57 -1.46 -5.41 4.16
C VAL A 57 -1.58 -5.62 2.66
N ALA A 58 -1.36 -6.85 2.19
CA ALA A 58 -1.42 -7.14 0.76
C ALA A 58 -2.83 -6.86 0.18
N VAL A 59 -3.91 -7.24 0.88
CA VAL A 59 -5.26 -6.98 0.39
C VAL A 59 -5.61 -5.50 0.42
N GLU A 60 -5.16 -4.73 1.41
CA GLU A 60 -5.39 -3.28 1.47
C GLU A 60 -4.81 -2.53 0.26
N PHE A 61 -3.61 -2.92 -0.19
CA PHE A 61 -3.00 -2.31 -1.37
C PHE A 61 -3.61 -2.81 -2.69
N VAL A 62 -3.94 -4.11 -2.81
CA VAL A 62 -4.50 -4.68 -4.05
C VAL A 62 -5.98 -4.33 -4.24
N HIS A 63 -6.74 -4.26 -3.14
CA HIS A 63 -8.18 -4.01 -3.16
C HIS A 63 -8.55 -2.95 -2.12
N PRO A 64 -8.27 -1.68 -2.40
CA PRO A 64 -8.61 -0.59 -1.50
C PRO A 64 -10.09 -0.60 -1.11
N VAL A 65 -10.37 -0.52 0.19
CA VAL A 65 -11.77 -0.47 0.69
C VAL A 65 -12.39 0.92 0.56
N ILE A 66 -11.59 1.95 0.34
CA ILE A 66 -12.04 3.32 0.12
C ILE A 66 -12.23 3.52 -1.39
N VAL A 67 -13.46 3.86 -1.78
CA VAL A 67 -13.79 4.19 -3.17
C VAL A 67 -12.88 5.32 -3.63
N GLY A 68 -12.25 5.11 -4.78
CA GLY A 68 -11.40 6.12 -5.34
C GLY A 68 -9.91 5.96 -5.12
N LYS A 69 -9.50 5.06 -4.29
CA LYS A 69 -8.07 4.80 -4.08
C LYS A 69 -7.54 3.82 -5.13
N ARG A 70 -6.38 4.16 -5.69
CA ARG A 70 -5.71 3.36 -6.72
C ARG A 70 -5.29 2.00 -6.15
N ALA A 71 -5.61 0.89 -6.84
CA ALA A 71 -5.03 -0.41 -6.55
C ALA A 71 -3.53 -0.42 -6.84
N LEU A 72 -2.74 -0.90 -5.89
CA LEU A 72 -1.29 -1.01 -6.00
C LEU A 72 -0.85 -2.48 -5.87
N PRO A 73 0.13 -2.95 -6.65
CA PRO A 73 0.51 -4.36 -6.66
C PRO A 73 1.15 -4.77 -5.32
N ALA A 74 0.55 -5.74 -4.66
CA ALA A 74 1.06 -6.28 -3.40
C ALA A 74 0.83 -7.79 -3.30
N LEU A 75 1.72 -8.48 -2.60
CA LEU A 75 1.68 -9.93 -2.39
C LEU A 75 2.17 -10.28 -0.98
N SER A 76 1.44 -11.12 -0.28
CA SER A 76 1.94 -11.74 0.95
C SER A 76 2.70 -13.04 0.64
N LEU A 77 3.95 -13.12 1.10
CA LEU A 77 4.79 -14.30 0.96
C LEU A 77 4.42 -15.46 1.91
N ALA A 78 3.47 -15.22 2.81
CA ALA A 78 2.95 -16.22 3.73
C ALA A 78 1.66 -16.91 3.24
N THR A 79 1.15 -16.57 2.05
CA THR A 79 -0.16 -17.04 1.57
C THR A 79 -0.09 -18.42 0.93
N ASP A 80 0.98 -18.73 0.18
CA ASP A 80 1.14 -20.03 -0.45
C ASP A 80 1.74 -21.04 0.53
N VAL A 81 0.86 -21.83 1.14
CA VAL A 81 1.23 -22.86 2.12
C VAL A 81 2.16 -23.91 1.51
N ALA A 82 1.99 -24.26 0.24
CA ALA A 82 2.83 -25.26 -0.44
C ALA A 82 4.27 -24.74 -0.59
N THR A 83 4.44 -23.50 -1.02
CA THR A 83 5.75 -22.85 -1.10
C THR A 83 6.41 -22.71 0.26
N VAL A 84 5.70 -22.19 1.27
CA VAL A 84 6.24 -22.02 2.64
C VAL A 84 6.69 -23.35 3.23
N THR A 85 5.84 -24.39 3.18
CA THR A 85 6.18 -25.70 3.76
C THR A 85 7.25 -26.44 2.97
N GLY A 86 7.25 -26.31 1.64
CA GLY A 86 8.27 -26.87 0.76
C GLY A 86 9.65 -26.28 1.03
N LEU A 87 9.75 -24.96 1.10
CA LEU A 87 11.00 -24.25 1.40
C LEU A 87 11.48 -24.52 2.83
N ALA A 88 10.58 -24.49 3.82
CA ALA A 88 10.91 -24.81 5.20
C ALA A 88 11.53 -26.21 5.35
N ARG A 89 11.00 -27.20 4.61
CA ARG A 89 11.53 -28.56 4.61
C ARG A 89 12.88 -28.65 3.89
N MET A 90 13.08 -27.89 2.82
CA MET A 90 14.24 -27.97 1.95
C MET A 90 15.45 -27.20 2.52
N ALA A 91 15.22 -25.98 2.98
CA ALA A 91 16.27 -25.03 3.37
C ALA A 91 16.21 -24.54 4.81
N GLY A 92 15.15 -24.93 5.54
CA GLY A 92 14.86 -24.41 6.89
C GLY A 92 13.88 -23.25 6.87
N TYR A 93 13.18 -23.04 7.98
CA TYR A 93 12.14 -22.02 8.07
C TYR A 93 12.69 -20.59 7.87
N ASP A 94 13.92 -20.35 8.31
CA ASP A 94 14.58 -19.05 8.24
C ASP A 94 14.77 -18.56 6.78
N GLU A 95 14.80 -19.47 5.83
CA GLU A 95 14.99 -19.17 4.40
C GLU A 95 13.67 -19.01 3.62
N VAL A 96 12.49 -19.17 4.25
CA VAL A 96 11.20 -19.22 3.51
C VAL A 96 10.89 -17.92 2.78
N PHE A 97 11.16 -16.77 3.35
CA PHE A 97 10.93 -15.47 2.72
C PHE A 97 12.09 -15.07 1.81
N ALA A 98 13.31 -15.37 2.24
CA ALA A 98 14.54 -15.09 1.49
C ALA A 98 14.53 -15.76 0.11
N HIS A 99 14.16 -17.05 0.02
CA HIS A 99 14.05 -17.76 -1.25
C HIS A 99 13.01 -17.15 -2.20
N GLN A 100 11.85 -16.77 -1.68
CA GLN A 100 10.81 -16.15 -2.50
C GLN A 100 11.27 -14.77 -2.99
N LEU A 101 11.86 -13.94 -2.15
CA LEU A 101 12.41 -12.63 -2.53
C LEU A 101 13.57 -12.74 -3.51
N ALA A 102 14.44 -13.74 -3.35
CA ALA A 102 15.51 -14.01 -4.31
C ALA A 102 14.97 -14.34 -5.72
N THR A 103 13.81 -14.97 -5.80
CA THR A 103 13.20 -15.40 -7.07
C THR A 103 12.32 -14.33 -7.71
N LEU A 104 11.48 -13.66 -6.89
CA LEU A 104 10.44 -12.76 -7.36
C LEU A 104 10.87 -11.30 -7.35
N GLY A 105 11.70 -10.90 -6.37
CA GLY A 105 12.03 -9.52 -6.09
C GLY A 105 12.91 -8.86 -7.15
N ARG A 106 12.58 -7.62 -7.46
CA ARG A 106 13.30 -6.75 -8.40
C ARG A 106 13.74 -5.46 -7.69
N PRO A 107 14.75 -4.74 -8.17
CA PRO A 107 15.28 -3.54 -7.50
C PRO A 107 14.23 -2.44 -7.21
N ARG A 108 13.17 -2.35 -8.00
CA ARG A 108 12.09 -1.38 -7.81
C ARG A 108 11.02 -1.78 -6.78
N ASP A 109 11.07 -3.02 -6.32
CA ASP A 109 10.07 -3.56 -5.41
C ASP A 109 10.32 -3.15 -3.95
N ILE A 110 9.35 -3.44 -3.10
CA ILE A 110 9.32 -3.12 -1.68
C ILE A 110 9.22 -4.43 -0.89
N ALA A 111 10.02 -4.58 0.13
CA ALA A 111 9.99 -5.67 1.08
C ALA A 111 9.55 -5.14 2.46
N LEU A 112 8.37 -5.52 2.92
CA LEU A 112 7.82 -5.17 4.23
C LEU A 112 7.87 -6.39 5.15
N GLY A 113 8.87 -6.43 6.03
CA GLY A 113 9.02 -7.46 7.05
C GLY A 113 8.33 -7.06 8.36
N MET A 114 7.54 -7.96 8.93
CA MET A 114 6.82 -7.72 10.18
C MET A 114 7.15 -8.78 11.22
N SER A 115 7.45 -8.35 12.44
CA SER A 115 7.70 -9.22 13.58
C SER A 115 7.23 -8.59 14.88
N SER A 116 6.66 -9.39 15.79
CA SER A 116 6.27 -8.91 17.12
C SER A 116 7.49 -8.59 18.03
N ASP A 117 8.67 -8.93 17.58
CA ASP A 117 9.95 -8.60 18.23
C ASP A 117 11.01 -8.20 17.20
N THR A 118 12.26 -8.07 17.63
CA THR A 118 13.39 -7.72 16.75
C THR A 118 14.31 -8.90 16.43
N ARG A 119 13.87 -10.14 16.67
CA ARG A 119 14.73 -11.33 16.69
C ARG A 119 14.31 -12.43 15.71
N ASP A 120 13.22 -12.30 14.98
CA ASP A 120 12.75 -13.31 14.02
C ASP A 120 13.77 -13.52 12.90
N PRO A 121 14.43 -14.69 12.83
CA PRO A 121 15.49 -14.94 11.86
C PRO A 121 14.97 -15.02 10.42
N ALA A 122 13.75 -15.52 10.20
CA ALA A 122 13.17 -15.59 8.86
C ALA A 122 12.85 -14.20 8.31
N VAL A 123 12.36 -13.29 9.15
CA VAL A 123 12.11 -11.89 8.78
C VAL A 123 13.43 -11.17 8.50
N LEU A 124 14.43 -11.33 9.37
CA LEU A 124 15.75 -10.73 9.15
C LEU A 124 16.36 -11.20 7.83
N ARG A 125 16.38 -12.52 7.61
CA ARG A 125 16.97 -13.11 6.42
C ARG A 125 16.25 -12.66 5.13
N GLY A 126 14.93 -12.54 5.18
CA GLY A 126 14.15 -11.96 4.09
C GLY A 126 14.55 -10.52 3.77
N LEU A 127 14.70 -9.65 4.79
CA LEU A 127 15.13 -8.27 4.63
C LEU A 127 16.57 -8.15 4.08
N GLU A 128 17.49 -9.02 4.53
CA GLU A 128 18.86 -9.07 4.01
C GLU A 128 18.88 -9.38 2.51
N VAL A 129 18.19 -10.44 2.07
CA VAL A 129 18.12 -10.81 0.66
C VAL A 129 17.40 -9.72 -0.15
N ALA A 130 16.34 -9.12 0.38
CA ALA A 130 15.67 -8.00 -0.28
C ALA A 130 16.64 -6.84 -0.53
N ARG A 131 17.43 -6.47 0.47
CA ARG A 131 18.45 -5.42 0.38
C ARG A 131 19.54 -5.76 -0.64
N GLU A 132 20.07 -6.98 -0.62
CA GLU A 132 21.06 -7.48 -1.58
C GLU A 132 20.56 -7.37 -3.02
N ARG A 133 19.26 -7.54 -3.23
CA ARG A 133 18.60 -7.42 -4.54
C ARG A 133 18.15 -6.01 -4.90
N GLY A 134 18.40 -5.02 -4.02
CA GLY A 134 18.09 -3.60 -4.27
C GLY A 134 16.63 -3.20 -4.00
N LEU A 135 15.83 -4.07 -3.35
CA LEU A 135 14.49 -3.70 -2.91
C LEU A 135 14.58 -2.62 -1.82
N LEU A 136 13.55 -1.79 -1.75
CA LEU A 136 13.31 -0.95 -0.57
C LEU A 136 12.90 -1.84 0.60
N THR A 137 13.56 -1.71 1.74
CA THR A 137 13.29 -2.55 2.91
C THR A 137 12.65 -1.74 4.04
N VAL A 138 11.49 -2.19 4.49
CA VAL A 138 10.74 -1.61 5.60
C VAL A 138 10.50 -2.69 6.66
N ALA A 139 10.73 -2.38 7.93
CA ALA A 139 10.48 -3.29 9.03
C ALA A 139 9.50 -2.69 10.04
N LEU A 140 8.44 -3.44 10.38
CA LEU A 140 7.58 -3.19 11.53
C LEU A 140 7.98 -4.18 12.63
N THR A 141 8.43 -3.66 13.77
CA THR A 141 8.94 -4.49 14.88
C THR A 141 8.36 -4.07 16.23
N GLY A 142 8.45 -4.94 17.21
CA GLY A 142 8.09 -4.65 18.59
C GLY A 142 9.17 -5.11 19.58
N GLY A 143 8.87 -5.05 20.86
CA GLY A 143 9.74 -5.53 21.94
C GLY A 143 10.98 -4.67 22.20
N ALA A 144 12.09 -5.30 22.53
CA ALA A 144 13.35 -4.61 22.77
C ALA A 144 13.96 -4.11 21.45
N ALA A 145 14.42 -2.86 21.45
CA ALA A 145 14.95 -2.18 20.24
C ALA A 145 16.42 -2.51 19.92
N ASP A 146 17.02 -3.53 20.55
CA ASP A 146 18.42 -3.91 20.42
C ASP A 146 18.68 -5.20 19.63
N GLY A 147 17.62 -5.83 19.14
CA GLY A 147 17.74 -7.09 18.41
C GLY A 147 18.27 -6.96 16.99
N PRO A 148 18.55 -8.11 16.33
CA PRO A 148 19.18 -8.14 15.02
C PRO A 148 18.44 -7.34 13.93
N ILE A 149 17.10 -7.38 13.88
CA ILE A 149 16.33 -6.59 12.88
C ILE A 149 16.46 -5.10 13.15
N ALA A 150 16.44 -4.68 14.45
CA ALA A 150 16.53 -3.29 14.83
C ALA A 150 17.89 -2.64 14.48
N THR A 151 18.96 -3.43 14.47
CA THR A 151 20.34 -2.94 14.24
C THR A 151 20.88 -3.27 12.85
N SER A 152 20.14 -4.05 12.05
CA SER A 152 20.59 -4.48 10.72
C SER A 152 20.72 -3.33 9.72
N ALA A 153 21.85 -3.24 9.03
CA ALA A 153 22.04 -2.34 7.92
C ALA A 153 21.18 -2.70 6.67
N ALA A 154 20.55 -3.85 6.69
CA ALA A 154 19.66 -4.30 5.61
C ALA A 154 18.28 -3.63 5.66
N VAL A 155 17.96 -2.83 6.66
CA VAL A 155 16.66 -2.17 6.83
C VAL A 155 16.78 -0.68 6.56
N ASP A 156 16.10 -0.19 5.52
CA ASP A 156 16.08 1.24 5.18
C ASP A 156 15.19 2.05 6.13
N HIS A 157 13.97 1.57 6.39
CA HIS A 157 13.01 2.22 7.27
C HIS A 157 12.52 1.28 8.37
N ARG A 158 12.51 1.79 9.59
CA ARG A 158 12.06 1.04 10.78
C ARG A 158 10.96 1.80 11.48
N LEU A 159 9.87 1.09 11.76
CA LEU A 159 8.82 1.54 12.66
C LEU A 159 8.75 0.55 13.82
N HIS A 160 8.95 1.05 15.02
CA HIS A 160 9.11 0.22 16.20
C HIS A 160 8.02 0.50 17.23
N VAL A 161 7.44 -0.56 17.78
CA VAL A 161 6.44 -0.52 18.84
C VAL A 161 7.10 -0.86 20.17
N PRO A 162 7.20 0.06 21.12
CA PRO A 162 7.85 -0.17 22.41
C PRO A 162 6.94 -0.96 23.37
N SER A 163 6.72 -2.23 23.08
CA SER A 163 5.89 -3.14 23.89
C SER A 163 6.42 -4.58 23.79
N ASP A 164 6.53 -5.26 24.94
CA ASP A 164 6.87 -6.69 24.99
C ASP A 164 5.61 -7.58 24.90
N ASP A 165 4.41 -7.00 24.88
CA ASP A 165 3.17 -7.74 24.66
C ASP A 165 2.91 -7.91 23.16
N PRO A 166 3.02 -9.13 22.62
CA PRO A 166 2.89 -9.37 21.17
C PRO A 166 1.49 -9.04 20.64
N LEU A 167 0.45 -9.05 21.47
CA LEU A 167 -0.89 -8.67 21.09
C LEU A 167 -0.99 -7.16 20.89
N VAL A 168 -0.39 -6.38 21.79
CA VAL A 168 -0.32 -4.92 21.67
C VAL A 168 0.52 -4.53 20.47
N VAL A 169 1.67 -5.17 20.26
CA VAL A 169 2.50 -4.95 19.07
C VAL A 169 1.70 -5.18 17.79
N LYS A 170 0.99 -6.31 17.71
CA LYS A 170 0.15 -6.64 16.55
C LYS A 170 -0.90 -5.57 16.27
N GLU A 171 -1.61 -5.12 17.29
CA GLU A 171 -2.65 -4.09 17.15
C GLU A 171 -2.07 -2.74 16.67
N VAL A 172 -0.90 -2.37 17.17
CA VAL A 172 -0.21 -1.14 16.72
C VAL A 172 0.36 -1.32 15.30
N HIS A 173 0.83 -2.51 14.92
CA HIS A 173 1.21 -2.80 13.53
C HIS A 173 0.03 -2.63 12.57
N VAL A 174 -1.18 -3.08 12.96
CA VAL A 174 -2.40 -2.83 12.16
C VAL A 174 -2.60 -1.34 11.92
N THR A 175 -2.49 -0.53 12.96
CA THR A 175 -2.57 0.94 12.83
C THR A 175 -1.46 1.48 11.95
N ALA A 176 -0.21 1.01 12.15
CA ALA A 176 0.95 1.48 11.39
C ALA A 176 0.80 1.24 9.88
N TYR A 177 0.41 0.04 9.46
CA TYR A 177 0.30 -0.22 8.02
C TYR A 177 -0.94 0.40 7.38
N HIS A 178 -2.03 0.66 8.12
CA HIS A 178 -3.12 1.50 7.62
C HIS A 178 -2.66 2.95 7.39
N VAL A 179 -1.86 3.51 8.31
CA VAL A 179 -1.26 4.84 8.13
C VAL A 179 -0.28 4.84 6.94
N LEU A 180 0.55 3.79 6.78
CA LEU A 180 1.42 3.64 5.61
C LEU A 180 0.60 3.61 4.31
N TRP A 181 -0.47 2.81 4.28
CA TRP A 181 -1.38 2.72 3.13
C TRP A 181 -2.01 4.08 2.79
N GLU A 182 -2.55 4.78 3.79
CA GLU A 182 -3.21 6.07 3.59
C GLU A 182 -2.23 7.13 3.05
N LEU A 183 -1.06 7.27 3.68
CA LEU A 183 -0.06 8.26 3.28
C LEU A 183 0.59 7.95 1.92
N VAL A 184 0.79 6.69 1.57
CA VAL A 184 1.22 6.30 0.22
C VAL A 184 0.24 6.84 -0.82
N HIS A 185 -1.07 6.70 -0.60
CA HIS A 185 -2.09 7.24 -1.50
C HIS A 185 -2.12 8.77 -1.51
N VAL A 186 -1.89 9.44 -0.37
CA VAL A 186 -1.76 10.91 -0.32
C VAL A 186 -0.64 11.40 -1.26
N PHE A 187 0.50 10.72 -1.31
CA PHE A 187 1.58 11.08 -2.23
C PHE A 187 1.19 10.94 -3.71
N PHE A 188 0.38 9.94 -4.05
CA PHE A 188 -0.15 9.79 -5.42
C PHE A 188 -1.17 10.87 -5.79
N GLU A 189 -1.89 11.42 -4.81
CA GLU A 189 -2.90 12.45 -5.02
C GLU A 189 -2.31 13.87 -5.11
N GLN A 190 -1.03 14.05 -4.75
CA GLN A 190 -0.37 15.36 -4.79
C GLN A 190 0.39 15.56 -6.09
N PRO A 191 -0.05 16.47 -6.97
CA PRO A 191 0.63 16.74 -8.24
C PRO A 191 2.10 17.13 -8.04
N GLY A 192 2.98 16.51 -8.79
CA GLY A 192 4.40 16.86 -8.83
C GLY A 192 5.27 16.26 -7.72
N VAL A 193 4.72 15.65 -6.67
CA VAL A 193 5.53 15.07 -5.58
C VAL A 193 6.30 13.84 -6.03
N LEU A 194 5.68 13.01 -6.88
CA LEU A 194 6.31 11.83 -7.51
C LEU A 194 6.74 12.09 -8.96
N ALA A 195 6.75 13.36 -9.41
CA ALA A 195 7.11 13.73 -10.76
C ALA A 195 8.61 13.51 -11.02
N GLY A 196 8.92 12.48 -11.73
CA GLY A 196 10.27 12.03 -12.12
C GLY A 196 10.30 10.54 -12.46
N HIS A 197 9.27 9.78 -12.10
CA HIS A 197 9.23 8.33 -12.19
C HIS A 197 7.96 7.76 -12.86
N GLY A 198 7.16 8.53 -13.56
CA GLY A 198 6.04 8.01 -14.32
C GLY A 198 6.23 8.36 -15.80
N GLU A 199 6.18 7.39 -16.72
CA GLU A 199 5.61 7.72 -18.01
C GLU A 199 4.24 8.32 -17.70
N ALA A 200 4.13 9.63 -17.88
CA ALA A 200 2.85 10.27 -17.92
C ALA A 200 2.00 9.48 -18.92
N CYS A 201 0.91 8.85 -18.49
CA CYS A 201 -0.23 8.78 -19.35
C CYS A 201 -0.40 10.23 -19.80
N GLY A 202 -0.03 10.51 -21.05
CA GLY A 202 0.01 11.87 -21.56
C GLY A 202 -1.40 12.37 -21.78
N SER A 203 -2.02 12.77 -20.70
CA SER A 203 -3.11 13.73 -20.60
C SER A 203 -3.63 13.76 -19.16
N ASP A 204 -3.72 14.94 -18.60
CA ASP A 204 -4.22 15.25 -17.25
C ASP A 204 -5.72 14.95 -17.04
N ALA A 205 -6.35 14.15 -17.88
CA ALA A 205 -7.77 13.81 -17.80
C ALA A 205 -8.12 12.52 -18.54
N CYS A 206 -7.56 11.37 -18.13
CA CYS A 206 -8.20 10.12 -18.53
C CYS A 206 -9.43 9.89 -17.63
N ILE A 207 -10.62 10.17 -18.15
CA ILE A 207 -11.91 10.06 -17.46
C ILE A 207 -12.17 8.63 -16.96
N THR A 208 -11.61 7.64 -17.63
CA THR A 208 -11.77 6.21 -17.28
C THR A 208 -10.93 5.78 -16.07
N CYS A 209 -9.84 6.49 -15.78
CA CYS A 209 -8.89 6.15 -14.71
C CYS A 209 -8.83 7.21 -13.60
N SER A 210 -9.49 8.35 -13.78
CA SER A 210 -9.54 9.43 -12.79
C SER A 210 -10.64 9.14 -11.79
N ASP A 211 -10.27 9.16 -10.52
CA ASP A 211 -11.21 9.03 -9.40
C ASP A 211 -11.83 10.36 -8.97
N GLN A 212 -11.60 11.40 -9.72
CA GLN A 212 -12.29 12.69 -9.59
C GLN A 212 -13.33 12.85 -10.69
N ALA A 213 -14.51 13.36 -10.31
CA ALA A 213 -15.50 13.75 -11.30
C ALA A 213 -14.96 14.95 -12.10
N VAL A 214 -14.85 14.77 -13.42
CA VAL A 214 -14.33 15.79 -14.35
C VAL A 214 -15.48 16.43 -15.08
N GLU A 215 -15.46 17.78 -15.18
CA GLU A 215 -16.42 18.52 -15.96
C GLU A 215 -16.02 18.47 -17.45
N VAL A 216 -16.95 18.02 -18.29
CA VAL A 216 -16.74 17.84 -19.73
C VAL A 216 -17.94 18.36 -20.54
N VAL A 217 -17.73 18.61 -21.82
CA VAL A 217 -18.76 19.09 -22.72
C VAL A 217 -19.23 17.96 -23.63
N VAL A 218 -20.55 17.75 -23.73
CA VAL A 218 -21.14 16.77 -24.65
C VAL A 218 -21.04 17.31 -26.09
N VAL A 219 -20.30 16.60 -26.93
CA VAL A 219 -20.12 16.99 -28.36
C VAL A 219 -21.03 16.22 -29.29
N GLU A 220 -21.44 15.00 -28.91
CA GLU A 220 -22.32 14.15 -29.72
C GLU A 220 -23.11 13.18 -28.85
N LEU A 221 -24.39 12.93 -29.15
CA LEU A 221 -25.16 11.84 -28.53
C LEU A 221 -25.21 10.66 -29.51
N LEU A 222 -24.75 9.48 -29.06
CA LEU A 222 -24.59 8.31 -29.92
C LEU A 222 -25.80 7.37 -29.92
N GLY A 223 -26.82 7.60 -29.08
CA GLY A 223 -27.89 6.64 -28.78
C GLY A 223 -27.49 5.66 -27.68
N ASP A 224 -28.42 4.79 -27.24
CA ASP A 224 -28.23 3.79 -26.17
C ASP A 224 -27.61 4.37 -24.88
N ALA A 225 -27.99 5.63 -24.58
CA ALA A 225 -27.47 6.39 -23.42
C ALA A 225 -25.93 6.60 -23.42
N LEU A 226 -25.31 6.66 -24.60
CA LEU A 226 -23.91 6.99 -24.80
C LEU A 226 -23.74 8.36 -25.44
N ALA A 227 -22.66 9.05 -25.09
CA ALA A 227 -22.28 10.33 -25.65
C ALA A 227 -20.75 10.42 -25.84
N ARG A 228 -20.34 11.21 -26.84
CA ARG A 228 -18.97 11.69 -26.95
C ARG A 228 -18.84 13.02 -26.24
N VAL A 229 -17.80 13.14 -25.44
CA VAL A 229 -17.51 14.34 -24.66
C VAL A 229 -16.11 14.85 -24.96
N ASP A 230 -15.97 16.17 -24.92
CA ASP A 230 -14.66 16.82 -24.98
C ASP A 230 -14.13 17.02 -23.58
N THR A 231 -12.99 16.38 -23.29
CA THR A 231 -12.30 16.41 -22.00
C THR A 231 -11.28 17.54 -21.90
N GLY A 232 -11.09 18.31 -22.98
CA GLY A 232 -10.00 19.26 -23.13
C GLY A 232 -8.66 18.62 -23.55
N ALA A 233 -8.51 17.32 -23.35
CA ALA A 233 -7.36 16.54 -23.81
C ALA A 233 -7.68 15.66 -25.03
N GLY A 234 -8.96 15.43 -25.31
CA GLY A 234 -9.45 14.63 -26.43
C GLY A 234 -10.93 14.36 -26.35
N ILE A 235 -11.42 13.58 -27.30
CA ILE A 235 -12.83 13.14 -27.35
C ILE A 235 -12.89 11.71 -26.77
N GLU A 236 -13.71 11.53 -25.75
CA GLU A 236 -13.95 10.23 -25.14
C GLU A 236 -15.43 9.84 -25.16
N GLU A 237 -15.73 8.55 -25.05
CA GLU A 237 -17.08 8.03 -24.97
C GLU A 237 -17.47 7.77 -23.53
N VAL A 238 -18.64 8.28 -23.10
CA VAL A 238 -19.15 8.13 -21.74
C VAL A 238 -20.62 7.74 -21.73
N SER A 239 -21.06 7.08 -20.67
CA SER A 239 -22.48 6.84 -20.41
C SER A 239 -23.16 8.13 -19.94
N VAL A 240 -24.34 8.41 -20.46
CA VAL A 240 -25.23 9.50 -20.03
C VAL A 240 -26.55 8.97 -19.51
N ALA A 241 -26.60 7.70 -19.12
CA ALA A 241 -27.82 7.01 -18.67
C ALA A 241 -28.48 7.66 -17.45
N LEU A 242 -27.68 8.32 -16.61
CA LEU A 242 -28.15 8.93 -15.34
C LEU A 242 -28.53 10.40 -15.48
N VAL A 243 -28.29 11.03 -16.63
CA VAL A 243 -28.48 12.47 -16.82
C VAL A 243 -29.25 12.77 -18.11
N ASP A 244 -30.10 13.79 -18.07
CA ASP A 244 -30.76 14.33 -19.27
C ASP A 244 -29.95 15.54 -19.76
N VAL A 245 -29.21 15.36 -20.86
CA VAL A 245 -28.29 16.37 -21.38
C VAL A 245 -28.38 16.43 -22.91
N ALA A 246 -28.26 17.61 -23.45
CA ALA A 246 -28.18 17.86 -24.90
C ALA A 246 -26.73 18.12 -25.34
N VAL A 247 -26.48 18.02 -26.65
CA VAL A 247 -25.19 18.41 -27.25
C VAL A 247 -24.88 19.87 -26.89
N GLY A 248 -23.67 20.14 -26.47
CA GLY A 248 -23.20 21.42 -25.91
C GLY A 248 -23.44 21.58 -24.42
N GLY A 249 -24.15 20.65 -23.77
CA GLY A 249 -24.31 20.63 -22.32
C GLY A 249 -23.05 20.19 -21.61
N ARG A 250 -22.89 20.66 -20.38
CA ARG A 250 -21.74 20.30 -19.50
C ARG A 250 -22.18 19.27 -18.48
N VAL A 251 -21.41 18.21 -18.33
CA VAL A 251 -21.68 17.15 -17.38
C VAL A 251 -20.46 16.86 -16.54
N LEU A 252 -20.71 16.40 -15.33
CA LEU A 252 -19.69 15.83 -14.45
C LEU A 252 -19.63 14.34 -14.73
N VAL A 253 -18.45 13.86 -15.17
CA VAL A 253 -18.22 12.46 -15.48
C VAL A 253 -17.29 11.85 -14.43
N HIS A 254 -17.66 10.68 -13.92
CA HIS A 254 -16.87 9.88 -13.02
C HIS A 254 -16.86 8.42 -13.51
N ALA A 255 -15.65 7.83 -13.60
CA ALA A 255 -15.46 6.45 -14.06
C ALA A 255 -16.20 6.12 -15.39
N GLY A 256 -16.22 7.06 -16.35
CA GLY A 256 -16.88 6.88 -17.65
C GLY A 256 -18.40 7.06 -17.64
N GLU A 257 -19.00 7.51 -16.53
CA GLU A 257 -20.43 7.76 -16.41
C GLU A 257 -20.73 9.22 -16.02
N ALA A 258 -21.63 9.87 -16.72
CA ALA A 258 -22.09 11.21 -16.38
C ALA A 258 -23.04 11.13 -15.18
N ILE A 259 -22.65 11.76 -14.07
CA ILE A 259 -23.36 11.68 -12.79
C ILE A 259 -24.19 12.92 -12.46
N ALA A 260 -23.92 14.05 -13.11
CA ALA A 260 -24.67 15.29 -12.93
C ALA A 260 -24.54 16.21 -14.14
N VAL A 261 -25.57 17.06 -14.37
CA VAL A 261 -25.50 18.15 -15.30
C VAL A 261 -24.99 19.41 -14.60
N VAL A 262 -23.96 20.06 -15.15
CA VAL A 262 -23.42 21.32 -14.65
C VAL A 262 -24.22 22.48 -15.25
N ARG A 263 -24.79 23.32 -14.43
CA ARG A 263 -25.62 24.48 -14.84
C ARG A 263 -24.81 25.76 -14.89
#